data_83b716eb916e0a5ba7f1f0e2bfffa216
#
_entry.id   83b716eb916e0a5ba7f1f0e2bfffa216
#
_cell.length_a   1.000
_cell.length_b   1.000
_cell.length_c   1.000
_cell.angle_alpha   90.00
_cell.angle_beta   90.00
_cell.angle_gamma   90.00
#
_symmetry.space_group_name_H-M   'P 1'
#
loop_
_entity.id
_entity.type
_entity.pdbx_description
1 polymer ?
#
loop_
_entity_poly.entity_id
_entity_poly.type
_entity_poly.pdbx_seq_one_letter_code
_entity_poly.pdbx_strand_id
1 'polypeptide(L)'
;DSNDTDLDDSSASTITGIRIGSTEDSGVPGTIGSALTGTYGTLTLNANGSYSYAADQSGADALDAGDTAIDYFNYTVTSGSQTDTAVIAITVTGINDAPVAVDDTDEVLATQTITRSAGSSYDIDSDDTDLDDSSSLTITAIRLGSTEGSGDAGTVGSALVGTYGTLTINANGSYSYAADQDAATSLSEGTSVTDVFNYTVSDGTATDTGLITITVSASNAPPVAVNDTGSVNEGATLTVADGSGDVVEDNDTDANSGDTLTITHVRTGGTEGSGTLGTLGSGLTGTYGTLTLNANGSYTYVADQDAADALDAGDTVTDVFNYTVSDGSATDMATLTITVNGIND
;
A
#
# COMPACT_ATOMS: atom_id res chain seq x y z
N ASP A 1 -22.36 -45.23 35.30
CA ASP A 1 -22.97 -46.20 36.25
C ASP A 1 -22.08 -47.42 36.54
N SER A 2 -20.90 -47.56 35.92
CA SER A 2 -20.02 -48.69 36.18
C SER A 2 -19.39 -48.69 37.60
N ASN A 3 -19.36 -47.53 38.27
CA ASN A 3 -18.91 -47.33 39.64
C ASN A 3 -20.06 -47.02 40.64
N ASP A 4 -21.31 -46.83 40.12
CA ASP A 4 -22.43 -46.70 40.95
C ASP A 4 -22.87 -48.06 41.45
N THR A 5 -23.12 -48.22 42.77
CA THR A 5 -23.44 -49.52 43.40
C THR A 5 -24.79 -49.46 44.09
N ASP A 6 -25.57 -50.52 43.92
CA ASP A 6 -26.77 -50.82 44.71
C ASP A 6 -26.53 -52.06 45.53
N LEU A 7 -26.75 -51.95 46.81
CA LEU A 7 -26.52 -53.08 47.75
C LEU A 7 -27.64 -54.11 47.74
N ASP A 8 -28.81 -53.79 47.16
CA ASP A 8 -30.00 -54.65 47.19
C ASP A 8 -30.12 -55.56 45.94
N ASP A 9 -29.19 -55.50 45.02
CA ASP A 9 -28.87 -56.43 43.92
C ASP A 9 -30.04 -56.88 43.00
N SER A 10 -31.21 -56.26 43.05
CA SER A 10 -32.40 -56.71 42.33
C SER A 10 -33.02 -55.70 41.36
N SER A 11 -32.56 -54.46 41.33
CA SER A 11 -33.07 -53.39 40.46
C SER A 11 -31.98 -52.87 39.55
N ALA A 12 -32.29 -52.75 38.28
CA ALA A 12 -31.37 -52.06 37.31
C ALA A 12 -31.36 -50.57 37.63
N SER A 13 -30.18 -50.02 37.90
CA SER A 13 -29.99 -48.57 38.02
C SER A 13 -30.14 -47.88 36.64
N THR A 14 -30.79 -46.73 36.64
CA THR A 14 -30.98 -45.92 35.43
C THR A 14 -30.72 -44.45 35.74
N ILE A 15 -30.17 -43.72 34.78
CA ILE A 15 -30.00 -42.27 34.87
C ILE A 15 -31.31 -41.61 34.54
N THR A 16 -31.81 -40.78 35.48
CA THR A 16 -33.14 -40.14 35.40
C THR A 16 -33.09 -38.62 35.35
N GLY A 17 -31.94 -38.01 35.66
CA GLY A 17 -31.74 -36.58 35.61
C GLY A 17 -30.32 -36.16 35.21
N ILE A 18 -30.19 -35.00 34.60
CA ILE A 18 -28.92 -34.37 34.28
C ILE A 18 -29.07 -32.85 34.45
N ARG A 19 -28.01 -32.19 34.93
CA ARG A 19 -27.93 -30.74 35.12
C ARG A 19 -26.49 -30.24 34.80
N ILE A 20 -26.38 -28.95 34.43
CA ILE A 20 -25.07 -28.28 34.35
C ILE A 20 -24.64 -27.85 35.75
N GLY A 21 -23.41 -28.10 36.13
CA GLY A 21 -22.77 -27.62 37.36
C GLY A 21 -22.14 -28.68 38.22
N SER A 22 -21.26 -28.24 39.13
CA SER A 22 -20.45 -29.06 40.04
C SER A 22 -21.13 -29.34 41.38
N THR A 23 -22.31 -28.78 41.63
CA THR A 23 -23.08 -29.00 42.86
C THR A 23 -24.25 -29.93 42.57
N GLU A 24 -24.31 -31.04 43.29
CA GLU A 24 -25.33 -32.05 43.15
C GLU A 24 -26.74 -31.44 43.32
N ASP A 25 -27.71 -31.92 42.55
CA ASP A 25 -29.09 -31.46 42.48
C ASP A 25 -29.29 -29.98 42.15
N SER A 26 -28.24 -29.29 41.78
CA SER A 26 -28.26 -27.85 41.44
C SER A 26 -27.90 -27.60 40.00
N GLY A 27 -28.26 -26.41 39.50
CA GLY A 27 -27.93 -25.95 38.13
C GLY A 27 -29.07 -26.14 37.14
N VAL A 28 -28.79 -25.80 35.88
CA VAL A 28 -29.78 -25.82 34.78
C VAL A 28 -30.08 -27.27 34.38
N PRO A 29 -31.35 -27.71 34.44
CA PRO A 29 -31.70 -29.09 34.10
C PRO A 29 -31.66 -29.31 32.58
N GLY A 30 -31.21 -30.50 32.19
CA GLY A 30 -31.28 -31.03 30.83
C GLY A 30 -32.27 -32.19 30.73
N THR A 31 -32.34 -32.77 29.51
CA THR A 31 -33.16 -33.96 29.21
C THR A 31 -32.26 -35.13 28.88
N ILE A 32 -32.48 -36.30 29.54
CA ILE A 32 -31.73 -37.52 29.27
C ILE A 32 -31.86 -37.91 27.78
N GLY A 33 -30.77 -38.27 27.16
CA GLY A 33 -30.67 -38.61 25.74
C GLY A 33 -30.69 -37.41 24.79
N SER A 34 -30.70 -36.20 25.33
CA SER A 34 -30.61 -34.96 24.54
C SER A 34 -29.33 -34.20 24.88
N ALA A 35 -28.86 -33.39 23.96
CA ALA A 35 -27.69 -32.54 24.12
C ALA A 35 -27.89 -31.49 25.20
N LEU A 36 -26.93 -31.33 26.11
CA LEU A 36 -26.89 -30.33 27.17
C LEU A 36 -25.59 -29.55 27.06
N THR A 37 -25.69 -28.27 26.72
CA THR A 37 -24.54 -27.40 26.46
C THR A 37 -23.93 -26.89 27.75
N GLY A 38 -22.65 -27.21 28.00
CA GLY A 38 -21.82 -26.73 29.08
C GLY A 38 -21.10 -25.45 28.72
N THR A 39 -19.98 -25.18 29.38
CA THR A 39 -19.12 -24.00 29.11
C THR A 39 -18.19 -24.24 27.92
N TYR A 40 -17.61 -25.43 27.85
CA TYR A 40 -16.60 -25.79 26.88
C TYR A 40 -17.12 -26.78 25.82
N GLY A 41 -18.24 -27.45 26.08
CA GLY A 41 -18.76 -28.45 25.15
C GLY A 41 -20.17 -28.90 25.45
N THR A 42 -20.62 -29.85 24.65
CA THR A 42 -21.98 -30.39 24.71
C THR A 42 -21.96 -31.87 25.15
N LEU A 43 -22.64 -32.18 26.26
CA LEU A 43 -22.78 -33.52 26.78
C LEU A 43 -24.13 -34.10 26.37
N THR A 44 -24.16 -35.35 25.90
CA THR A 44 -25.39 -36.17 25.79
C THR A 44 -25.22 -37.38 26.72
N LEU A 45 -26.05 -37.48 27.75
CA LEU A 45 -26.07 -38.59 28.70
C LEU A 45 -27.35 -39.41 28.51
N ASN A 46 -27.18 -40.71 28.33
CA ASN A 46 -28.28 -41.65 28.12
C ASN A 46 -28.71 -42.32 29.42
N ALA A 47 -29.96 -42.82 29.44
CA ALA A 47 -30.55 -43.52 30.64
C ALA A 47 -29.75 -44.75 31.06
N ASN A 48 -28.99 -45.39 30.18
CA ASN A 48 -28.13 -46.52 30.46
C ASN A 48 -26.71 -46.14 30.95
N GLY A 49 -26.45 -44.82 31.19
CA GLY A 49 -25.17 -44.32 31.65
C GLY A 49 -24.13 -44.09 30.56
N SER A 50 -24.43 -44.48 29.32
CA SER A 50 -23.52 -44.12 28.23
C SER A 50 -23.63 -42.63 27.91
N TYR A 51 -22.48 -42.01 27.53
CA TYR A 51 -22.47 -40.59 27.17
C TYR A 51 -21.52 -40.31 25.98
N SER A 52 -21.77 -39.16 25.35
CA SER A 52 -20.84 -38.52 24.42
C SER A 52 -20.66 -37.06 24.84
N TYR A 53 -19.47 -36.56 24.64
CA TYR A 53 -19.13 -35.16 24.83
C TYR A 53 -18.39 -34.65 23.60
N ALA A 54 -18.80 -33.50 23.14
CA ALA A 54 -18.09 -32.73 22.07
C ALA A 54 -17.62 -31.41 22.66
N ALA A 55 -16.34 -31.10 22.55
CA ALA A 55 -15.79 -29.79 22.87
C ALA A 55 -16.07 -28.87 21.69
N ASP A 56 -17.26 -28.27 21.64
CA ASP A 56 -17.83 -27.55 20.49
C ASP A 56 -18.28 -26.12 20.82
N GLN A 57 -17.84 -25.58 21.94
CA GLN A 57 -18.16 -24.22 22.35
C GLN A 57 -16.93 -23.32 22.21
N SER A 58 -17.17 -22.04 21.94
CA SER A 58 -16.10 -21.02 21.79
C SER A 58 -15.16 -20.91 23.00
N GLY A 59 -15.60 -21.35 24.19
CA GLY A 59 -14.73 -21.45 25.36
C GLY A 59 -13.69 -22.58 25.26
N ALA A 60 -13.94 -23.62 24.43
CA ALA A 60 -12.96 -24.66 24.17
C ALA A 60 -11.97 -24.21 23.08
N ASP A 61 -12.48 -23.50 22.06
CA ASP A 61 -11.66 -22.97 20.97
C ASP A 61 -10.64 -21.89 21.47
N ALA A 62 -10.98 -21.20 22.57
CA ALA A 62 -10.13 -20.17 23.18
C ALA A 62 -9.13 -20.74 24.22
N LEU A 63 -8.96 -22.06 24.32
CA LEU A 63 -7.92 -22.66 25.18
C LEU A 63 -6.63 -22.83 24.42
N ASP A 64 -5.58 -22.14 24.85
CA ASP A 64 -4.22 -22.29 24.29
C ASP A 64 -3.72 -23.75 24.38
N ALA A 65 -2.78 -24.10 23.52
CA ALA A 65 -2.17 -25.43 23.51
C ALA A 65 -1.58 -25.81 24.88
N GLY A 66 -2.15 -26.85 25.48
CA GLY A 66 -1.75 -27.36 26.79
C GLY A 66 -2.53 -26.81 27.97
N ASP A 67 -3.39 -25.82 27.76
CA ASP A 67 -4.32 -25.36 28.76
C ASP A 67 -5.39 -26.42 29.02
N THR A 68 -5.94 -26.43 30.23
CA THR A 68 -7.00 -27.34 30.61
C THR A 68 -8.12 -26.62 31.35
N ALA A 69 -9.34 -26.92 30.95
CA ALA A 69 -10.54 -26.48 31.62
C ALA A 69 -11.43 -27.65 31.94
N ILE A 70 -12.40 -27.47 32.85
CA ILE A 70 -13.28 -28.55 33.25
C ILE A 70 -14.75 -28.14 33.12
N ASP A 71 -15.50 -28.90 32.31
CA ASP A 71 -16.96 -28.86 32.35
C ASP A 71 -17.48 -29.80 33.43
N TYR A 72 -18.44 -29.29 34.23
CA TYR A 72 -19.08 -30.03 35.27
C TYR A 72 -20.56 -30.22 34.95
N PHE A 73 -20.99 -31.49 35.07
CA PHE A 73 -22.38 -31.88 34.99
C PHE A 73 -22.70 -32.75 36.22
N ASN A 74 -23.93 -32.68 36.75
CA ASN A 74 -24.34 -33.60 37.75
C ASN A 74 -25.57 -34.40 37.27
N TYR A 75 -25.63 -35.64 37.67
CA TYR A 75 -26.68 -36.55 37.22
C TYR A 75 -27.33 -37.26 38.41
N THR A 76 -28.57 -37.69 38.21
CA THR A 76 -29.32 -38.47 39.16
C THR A 76 -29.43 -39.91 38.68
N VAL A 77 -28.98 -40.85 39.51
CA VAL A 77 -29.20 -42.29 39.32
C VAL A 77 -30.40 -42.75 40.16
N THR A 78 -31.20 -43.64 39.61
CA THR A 78 -32.39 -44.18 40.29
C THR A 78 -32.35 -45.70 40.23
N SER A 79 -32.55 -46.33 41.38
CA SER A 79 -32.78 -47.76 41.50
C SER A 79 -34.08 -48.01 42.33
N GLY A 80 -35.07 -48.56 41.71
CA GLY A 80 -36.40 -48.73 42.34
C GLY A 80 -37.03 -47.39 42.77
N SER A 81 -37.11 -47.15 44.08
CA SER A 81 -37.62 -45.87 44.63
C SER A 81 -36.53 -44.99 45.23
N GLN A 82 -35.29 -45.39 45.17
CA GLN A 82 -34.15 -44.66 45.73
C GLN A 82 -33.44 -43.88 44.63
N THR A 83 -32.94 -42.71 44.99
CA THR A 83 -32.16 -41.86 44.12
C THR A 83 -30.87 -41.39 44.78
N ASP A 84 -29.81 -41.25 44.00
CA ASP A 84 -28.57 -40.63 44.43
C ASP A 84 -28.04 -39.73 43.30
N THR A 85 -27.12 -38.83 43.63
CA THR A 85 -26.57 -37.87 42.67
C THR A 85 -25.05 -37.92 42.68
N ALA A 86 -24.47 -37.69 41.51
CA ALA A 86 -23.02 -37.60 41.34
C ALA A 86 -22.63 -36.60 40.26
N VAL A 87 -21.35 -36.23 40.24
CA VAL A 87 -20.80 -35.25 39.31
C VAL A 87 -19.98 -35.95 38.23
N ILE A 88 -20.20 -35.51 36.98
CA ILE A 88 -19.33 -35.80 35.85
C ILE A 88 -18.43 -34.57 35.64
N ALA A 89 -17.12 -34.73 35.72
CA ALA A 89 -16.12 -33.73 35.39
C ALA A 89 -15.44 -34.12 34.07
N ILE A 90 -15.61 -33.31 33.05
CA ILE A 90 -14.97 -33.51 31.74
C ILE A 90 -13.82 -32.52 31.61
N THR A 91 -12.58 -33.02 31.54
CA THR A 91 -11.42 -32.17 31.26
C THR A 91 -11.32 -31.95 29.74
N VAL A 92 -11.33 -30.69 29.33
CA VAL A 92 -11.05 -30.23 27.98
C VAL A 92 -9.64 -29.71 27.96
N THR A 93 -8.87 -30.14 26.98
CA THR A 93 -7.49 -29.68 26.78
C THR A 93 -7.45 -28.86 25.51
N GLY A 94 -6.88 -27.66 25.57
CA GLY A 94 -6.66 -26.79 24.44
C GLY A 94 -5.68 -27.38 23.44
N ILE A 95 -5.89 -27.06 22.20
CA ILE A 95 -4.99 -27.33 21.08
C ILE A 95 -4.65 -25.98 20.43
N ASN A 96 -3.51 -25.93 19.76
CA ASN A 96 -3.13 -24.71 19.03
C ASN A 96 -4.07 -24.48 17.85
N ASP A 97 -4.66 -23.30 17.78
CA ASP A 97 -5.26 -22.76 16.58
C ASP A 97 -4.19 -22.14 15.70
N ALA A 98 -4.44 -21.97 14.42
CA ALA A 98 -3.50 -21.30 13.54
C ALA A 98 -3.86 -19.81 13.48
N PRO A 99 -2.86 -18.92 13.34
CA PRO A 99 -3.13 -17.52 13.08
C PRO A 99 -3.92 -17.34 11.77
N VAL A 100 -4.61 -16.22 11.66
CA VAL A 100 -5.32 -15.80 10.44
C VAL A 100 -4.70 -14.50 9.97
N ALA A 101 -3.98 -14.56 8.84
CA ALA A 101 -3.41 -13.40 8.18
C ALA A 101 -4.48 -12.67 7.37
N VAL A 102 -4.46 -11.35 7.40
CA VAL A 102 -5.37 -10.46 6.64
C VAL A 102 -4.56 -9.66 5.63
N ASP A 103 -5.06 -9.57 4.40
CA ASP A 103 -4.38 -8.85 3.33
C ASP A 103 -4.30 -7.33 3.61
N ASP A 104 -3.11 -6.77 3.45
CA ASP A 104 -2.79 -5.37 3.68
C ASP A 104 -2.73 -4.54 2.40
N THR A 105 -2.97 -3.24 2.52
CA THR A 105 -2.79 -2.28 1.44
C THR A 105 -2.15 -0.99 1.95
N ASP A 106 -1.25 -0.40 1.14
CA ASP A 106 -0.68 0.92 1.42
C ASP A 106 -0.40 1.69 0.12
N GLU A 107 -0.11 2.98 0.24
CA GLU A 107 0.11 3.88 -0.89
C GLU A 107 1.38 4.70 -0.71
N VAL A 108 2.07 4.95 -1.82
CA VAL A 108 3.28 5.77 -1.86
C VAL A 108 3.38 6.53 -3.19
N LEU A 109 3.95 7.72 -3.17
CA LEU A 109 4.36 8.40 -4.40
C LEU A 109 5.71 7.86 -4.88
N ALA A 110 5.89 7.80 -6.19
CA ALA A 110 7.20 7.48 -6.80
C ALA A 110 8.29 8.35 -6.18
N THR A 111 9.47 7.80 -5.96
CA THR A 111 10.64 8.40 -5.27
C THR A 111 10.48 8.62 -3.76
N GLN A 112 9.32 8.34 -3.18
CA GLN A 112 9.11 8.47 -1.73
C GLN A 112 9.27 7.14 -1.00
N THR A 113 9.40 7.24 0.32
CA THR A 113 9.48 6.08 1.21
C THR A 113 8.38 6.19 2.27
N ILE A 114 7.62 5.12 2.47
CA ILE A 114 6.74 4.96 3.61
C ILE A 114 7.40 4.08 4.66
N THR A 115 7.07 4.33 5.93
CA THR A 115 7.52 3.52 7.07
C THR A 115 6.36 3.34 8.02
N ARG A 116 6.09 2.10 8.41
CA ARG A 116 5.07 1.71 9.38
C ARG A 116 5.73 1.08 10.60
N SER A 117 5.43 1.62 11.76
CA SER A 117 6.03 1.15 13.02
C SER A 117 5.20 0.02 13.59
N ALA A 118 5.84 -0.92 14.28
CA ALA A 118 5.15 -1.99 15.01
C ALA A 118 4.13 -1.42 16.01
N GLY A 119 2.96 -2.04 16.09
CA GLY A 119 1.84 -1.63 16.93
C GLY A 119 1.09 -0.39 16.41
N SER A 120 1.35 0.04 15.17
CA SER A 120 0.52 1.03 14.47
C SER A 120 -0.66 0.31 13.82
N SER A 121 -1.76 1.03 13.53
CA SER A 121 -2.90 0.47 12.78
C SER A 121 -2.62 0.24 11.30
N TYR A 122 -1.36 0.32 10.89
CA TYR A 122 -0.90 0.16 9.51
C TYR A 122 0.35 -0.73 9.42
N ASP A 123 0.76 -1.39 10.51
CA ASP A 123 1.75 -2.46 10.42
C ASP A 123 1.09 -3.74 9.89
N ILE A 124 1.91 -4.66 9.44
CA ILE A 124 1.45 -5.78 8.63
C ILE A 124 0.72 -6.86 9.45
N ASP A 125 0.87 -6.86 10.77
CA ASP A 125 0.24 -7.81 11.69
C ASP A 125 -0.83 -7.15 12.57
N SER A 126 -1.27 -5.93 12.24
CA SER A 126 -2.18 -5.14 13.09
C SER A 126 -3.62 -5.67 13.12
N ASP A 127 -4.05 -6.36 12.09
CA ASP A 127 -5.37 -6.96 11.94
C ASP A 127 -5.30 -8.49 11.76
N ASP A 128 -4.10 -9.06 11.75
CA ASP A 128 -3.89 -10.49 11.89
C ASP A 128 -4.38 -10.95 13.28
N THR A 129 -5.01 -12.10 13.33
CA THR A 129 -5.63 -12.62 14.56
C THR A 129 -5.20 -14.05 14.85
N ASP A 130 -5.27 -14.41 16.13
CA ASP A 130 -5.14 -15.76 16.62
C ASP A 130 -6.23 -15.99 17.68
N LEU A 131 -6.82 -17.18 17.72
CA LEU A 131 -7.82 -17.52 18.71
C LEU A 131 -7.19 -17.87 20.07
N ASP A 132 -5.91 -18.23 20.08
CA ASP A 132 -5.16 -18.48 21.30
C ASP A 132 -4.80 -17.17 22.01
N ASP A 133 -5.32 -16.96 23.24
CA ASP A 133 -5.27 -15.70 24.01
C ASP A 133 -3.87 -15.16 24.30
N SER A 134 -2.84 -16.01 24.23
CA SER A 134 -1.43 -15.71 24.59
C SER A 134 -0.49 -15.72 23.41
N SER A 135 -0.97 -15.97 22.18
CA SER A 135 -0.10 -16.06 21.02
C SER A 135 0.48 -14.70 20.64
N SER A 136 1.80 -14.69 20.45
CA SER A 136 2.53 -13.54 19.95
C SER A 136 2.85 -13.78 18.48
N LEU A 137 2.16 -13.07 17.58
CA LEU A 137 2.36 -13.20 16.15
C LEU A 137 3.71 -12.63 15.73
N THR A 138 4.38 -13.33 14.80
CA THR A 138 5.65 -12.88 14.24
C THR A 138 5.72 -13.18 12.75
N ILE A 139 6.27 -12.23 11.97
CA ILE A 139 6.53 -12.44 10.55
C ILE A 139 7.78 -13.31 10.39
N THR A 140 7.62 -14.45 9.71
CA THR A 140 8.68 -15.47 9.56
C THR A 140 9.20 -15.61 8.14
N ALA A 141 8.43 -15.20 7.13
CA ALA A 141 8.86 -15.22 5.72
C ALA A 141 8.27 -14.06 4.94
N ILE A 142 8.94 -13.70 3.84
CA ILE A 142 8.53 -12.68 2.88
C ILE A 142 8.88 -13.16 1.47
N ARG A 143 8.01 -12.90 0.48
CA ARG A 143 8.23 -13.25 -0.93
C ARG A 143 7.68 -12.16 -1.85
N LEU A 144 8.26 -12.04 -3.03
CA LEU A 144 7.73 -11.21 -4.10
C LEU A 144 6.65 -12.01 -4.87
N GLY A 145 5.47 -11.43 -5.02
CA GLY A 145 4.39 -11.97 -5.84
C GLY A 145 3.04 -12.01 -5.14
N SER A 146 1.99 -12.16 -5.94
CA SER A 146 0.58 -12.14 -5.55
C SER A 146 -0.02 -13.51 -5.25
N THR A 147 0.78 -14.55 -5.21
CA THR A 147 0.35 -15.91 -4.85
C THR A 147 0.99 -16.28 -3.52
N GLU A 148 0.18 -16.47 -2.51
CA GLU A 148 0.61 -16.82 -1.17
C GLU A 148 1.56 -18.02 -1.15
N GLY A 149 2.61 -17.91 -0.36
CA GLY A 149 3.64 -18.93 -0.21
C GLY A 149 4.51 -19.17 -1.46
N SER A 150 4.29 -18.43 -2.55
CA SER A 150 5.01 -18.56 -3.83
C SER A 150 5.76 -17.29 -4.19
N GLY A 151 6.69 -17.41 -5.15
CA GLY A 151 7.50 -16.30 -5.64
C GLY A 151 8.91 -16.28 -5.06
N ASP A 152 9.69 -15.26 -5.46
CA ASP A 152 11.08 -15.10 -5.05
C ASP A 152 11.17 -14.80 -3.54
N ALA A 153 11.89 -15.64 -2.82
CA ALA A 153 12.02 -15.54 -1.37
C ALA A 153 12.96 -14.39 -0.98
N GLY A 154 12.50 -13.56 -0.03
CA GLY A 154 13.32 -12.59 0.68
C GLY A 154 13.73 -13.09 2.06
N THR A 155 14.44 -12.24 2.79
CA THR A 155 14.81 -12.46 4.19
C THR A 155 14.14 -11.39 5.04
N VAL A 156 13.41 -11.79 6.08
CA VAL A 156 12.78 -10.86 7.04
C VAL A 156 13.85 -9.94 7.64
N GLY A 157 13.56 -8.66 7.72
CA GLY A 157 14.49 -7.61 8.14
C GLY A 157 15.50 -7.18 7.08
N SER A 158 15.40 -7.70 5.85
CA SER A 158 16.28 -7.32 4.74
C SER A 158 15.45 -6.85 3.54
N ALA A 159 16.06 -6.01 2.69
CA ALA A 159 15.44 -5.47 1.50
C ALA A 159 15.07 -6.56 0.48
N LEU A 160 13.83 -6.55 0.00
CA LEU A 160 13.32 -7.35 -1.10
C LEU A 160 12.88 -6.42 -2.23
N VAL A 161 13.54 -6.53 -3.39
CA VAL A 161 13.28 -5.65 -4.53
C VAL A 161 12.06 -6.14 -5.30
N GLY A 162 11.08 -5.27 -5.46
CA GLY A 162 9.90 -5.44 -6.31
C GLY A 162 10.10 -4.85 -7.70
N THR A 163 9.00 -4.63 -8.42
CA THR A 163 9.02 -4.02 -9.75
C THR A 163 9.19 -2.51 -9.67
N TYR A 164 8.54 -1.87 -8.71
CA TYR A 164 8.47 -0.42 -8.59
C TYR A 164 9.19 0.10 -7.34
N GLY A 165 9.52 -0.77 -6.39
CA GLY A 165 10.19 -0.35 -5.17
C GLY A 165 10.82 -1.49 -4.38
N THR A 166 11.35 -1.12 -3.23
CA THR A 166 12.06 -2.04 -2.34
C THR A 166 11.34 -2.11 -0.98
N LEU A 167 10.88 -3.32 -0.62
CA LEU A 167 10.20 -3.59 0.65
C LEU A 167 11.16 -4.19 1.68
N THR A 168 11.05 -3.75 2.93
CA THR A 168 11.67 -4.40 4.10
C THR A 168 10.60 -4.61 5.15
N ILE A 169 10.33 -5.87 5.53
CA ILE A 169 9.43 -6.25 6.63
C ILE A 169 10.26 -6.84 7.76
N ASN A 170 10.01 -6.41 9.00
CA ASN A 170 10.64 -6.94 10.20
C ASN A 170 9.74 -8.00 10.87
N ALA A 171 10.34 -8.83 11.73
CA ALA A 171 9.62 -9.90 12.43
C ALA A 171 8.48 -9.41 13.33
N ASN A 172 8.47 -8.15 13.72
CA ASN A 172 7.43 -7.50 14.54
C ASN A 172 6.38 -6.73 13.73
N GLY A 173 6.18 -7.05 12.46
CA GLY A 173 5.18 -6.45 11.59
C GLY A 173 5.54 -5.06 11.03
N SER A 174 6.51 -4.35 11.63
CA SER A 174 6.95 -3.07 11.10
C SER A 174 7.57 -3.22 9.71
N TYR A 175 7.33 -2.25 8.82
CA TYR A 175 7.91 -2.28 7.49
C TYR A 175 8.25 -0.91 6.93
N SER A 176 9.04 -0.91 5.88
CA SER A 176 9.27 0.24 5.03
C SER A 176 9.25 -0.18 3.56
N TYR A 177 8.68 0.68 2.72
CA TYR A 177 8.72 0.53 1.28
C TYR A 177 9.23 1.81 0.65
N ALA A 178 10.27 1.72 -0.18
CA ALA A 178 10.81 2.81 -0.96
C ALA A 178 10.43 2.59 -2.43
N ALA A 179 9.73 3.54 -3.05
CA ALA A 179 9.41 3.52 -4.47
C ALA A 179 10.62 4.03 -5.28
N ASP A 180 11.70 3.24 -5.32
CA ASP A 180 13.06 3.61 -5.73
C ASP A 180 13.53 2.98 -7.04
N GLN A 181 12.68 2.22 -7.74
CA GLN A 181 13.04 1.59 -9.00
C GLN A 181 12.77 2.51 -10.20
N ASP A 182 13.57 2.37 -11.27
CA ASP A 182 13.44 3.16 -12.51
C ASP A 182 12.02 3.07 -13.09
N ALA A 183 11.34 1.92 -12.93
CA ALA A 183 9.97 1.73 -13.38
C ALA A 183 8.95 2.63 -12.65
N ALA A 184 9.20 2.97 -11.38
CA ALA A 184 8.36 3.90 -10.62
C ALA A 184 8.62 5.35 -11.03
N THR A 185 9.89 5.71 -11.20
CA THR A 185 10.29 7.09 -11.56
C THR A 185 9.89 7.48 -12.98
N SER A 186 9.65 6.49 -13.86
CA SER A 186 9.23 6.66 -15.25
C SER A 186 7.70 6.67 -15.43
N LEU A 187 6.92 6.63 -14.35
CA LEU A 187 5.46 6.68 -14.45
C LEU A 187 4.99 8.06 -14.93
N SER A 188 4.10 8.07 -15.92
CA SER A 188 3.44 9.30 -16.36
C SER A 188 2.52 9.86 -15.30
N GLU A 189 2.40 11.17 -15.21
CA GLU A 189 1.52 11.85 -14.27
C GLU A 189 0.08 11.30 -14.31
N GLY A 190 -0.54 11.17 -13.14
CA GLY A 190 -1.90 10.63 -12.99
C GLY A 190 -2.01 9.11 -13.14
N THR A 191 -0.90 8.38 -13.33
CA THR A 191 -0.90 6.92 -13.35
C THR A 191 -0.50 6.32 -12.01
N SER A 192 -1.00 5.12 -11.73
CA SER A 192 -0.61 4.31 -10.58
C SER A 192 -0.45 2.85 -10.98
N VAL A 193 0.44 2.16 -10.27
CA VAL A 193 0.78 0.74 -10.46
C VAL A 193 0.87 0.08 -9.10
N THR A 194 0.98 -1.24 -9.03
CA THR A 194 1.07 -1.97 -7.76
C THR A 194 2.27 -2.89 -7.72
N ASP A 195 2.98 -2.91 -6.60
CA ASP A 195 3.81 -4.02 -6.17
C ASP A 195 3.04 -4.89 -5.19
N VAL A 196 3.17 -6.21 -5.31
CA VAL A 196 2.52 -7.17 -4.43
C VAL A 196 3.57 -8.11 -3.87
N PHE A 197 3.56 -8.25 -2.56
CA PHE A 197 4.39 -9.19 -1.82
C PHE A 197 3.47 -10.07 -0.96
N ASN A 198 3.97 -11.24 -0.56
CA ASN A 198 3.29 -12.06 0.44
C ASN A 198 4.21 -12.29 1.64
N TYR A 199 3.60 -12.38 2.81
CA TYR A 199 4.29 -12.61 4.07
C TYR A 199 3.69 -13.82 4.77
N THR A 200 4.44 -14.42 5.69
CA THR A 200 3.96 -15.51 6.54
C THR A 200 4.02 -15.07 7.98
N VAL A 201 2.86 -15.08 8.64
CA VAL A 201 2.71 -14.88 10.07
C VAL A 201 2.76 -16.22 10.80
N SER A 202 3.28 -16.25 12.01
CA SER A 202 3.39 -17.46 12.87
C SER A 202 3.16 -17.11 14.34
N ASP A 203 2.46 -17.98 15.04
CA ASP A 203 2.33 -18.05 16.50
C ASP A 203 3.49 -18.82 17.16
N GLY A 204 4.40 -19.40 16.38
CA GLY A 204 5.50 -20.28 16.81
C GLY A 204 5.22 -21.77 16.62
N THR A 205 3.99 -22.19 16.34
CA THR A 205 3.53 -23.57 16.15
C THR A 205 2.94 -23.78 14.76
N ALA A 206 2.06 -22.89 14.34
CA ALA A 206 1.37 -22.86 13.06
C ALA A 206 1.68 -21.58 12.29
N THR A 207 1.20 -21.49 11.05
CA THR A 207 1.44 -20.33 10.19
C THR A 207 0.27 -20.09 9.26
N ASP A 208 0.08 -18.83 8.88
CA ASP A 208 -0.77 -18.42 7.77
C ASP A 208 -0.06 -17.40 6.88
N THR A 209 -0.62 -17.09 5.73
CA THR A 209 0.03 -16.23 4.72
C THR A 209 -0.94 -15.18 4.22
N GLY A 210 -0.53 -13.89 4.31
CA GLY A 210 -1.25 -12.75 3.77
C GLY A 210 -0.48 -12.06 2.65
N LEU A 211 -1.14 -11.13 1.98
CA LEU A 211 -0.57 -10.27 0.95
C LEU A 211 -0.38 -8.84 1.48
N ILE A 212 0.65 -8.17 1.01
CA ILE A 212 0.73 -6.71 1.07
C ILE A 212 0.79 -6.14 -0.33
N THR A 213 -0.15 -5.26 -0.66
CA THR A 213 -0.25 -4.57 -1.94
C THR A 213 0.08 -3.10 -1.76
N ILE A 214 1.18 -2.65 -2.37
CA ILE A 214 1.59 -1.26 -2.34
C ILE A 214 1.22 -0.59 -3.67
N THR A 215 0.37 0.44 -3.60
CA THR A 215 0.05 1.28 -4.75
C THR A 215 1.10 2.38 -4.88
N VAL A 216 1.84 2.37 -5.98
CA VAL A 216 2.83 3.40 -6.33
C VAL A 216 2.18 4.34 -7.35
N SER A 217 2.01 5.60 -6.98
CA SER A 217 1.46 6.64 -7.84
C SER A 217 2.58 7.51 -8.41
N ALA A 218 2.42 7.94 -9.66
CA ALA A 218 3.38 8.84 -10.29
C ALA A 218 3.62 10.10 -9.46
N SER A 219 4.87 10.52 -9.39
CA SER A 219 5.27 11.82 -8.85
C SER A 219 5.63 12.71 -10.01
N ASN A 220 5.08 13.93 -10.07
CA ASN A 220 5.47 14.89 -11.09
C ASN A 220 6.91 15.36 -10.87
N ALA A 221 7.76 15.23 -11.91
CA ALA A 221 9.06 15.88 -11.99
C ALA A 221 8.90 17.19 -12.78
N PRO A 222 9.55 18.29 -12.41
CA PRO A 222 9.50 19.50 -13.20
C PRO A 222 10.21 19.30 -14.57
N PRO A 223 9.78 20.01 -15.62
CA PRO A 223 10.50 20.05 -16.87
C PRO A 223 11.94 20.61 -16.68
N VAL A 224 12.82 20.28 -17.58
CA VAL A 224 14.17 20.84 -17.65
C VAL A 224 14.27 21.64 -18.94
N ALA A 225 14.23 22.97 -18.81
CA ALA A 225 14.37 23.90 -19.93
C ALA A 225 15.84 24.20 -20.23
N VAL A 226 16.23 24.23 -21.50
CA VAL A 226 17.58 24.45 -21.95
C VAL A 226 17.62 25.68 -22.87
N ASN A 227 18.64 26.54 -22.69
CA ASN A 227 18.76 27.78 -23.43
C ASN A 227 18.93 27.55 -24.95
N ASP A 228 18.22 28.39 -25.74
CA ASP A 228 18.21 28.34 -27.20
C ASP A 228 18.91 29.51 -27.85
N THR A 229 19.25 29.32 -29.12
CA THR A 229 19.87 30.34 -29.92
C THR A 229 19.29 30.39 -31.32
N GLY A 230 19.20 31.61 -31.88
CA GLY A 230 18.85 31.83 -33.26
C GLY A 230 19.77 32.87 -33.89
N SER A 231 19.76 32.99 -35.24
CA SER A 231 20.54 34.00 -35.95
C SER A 231 19.77 34.52 -37.14
N VAL A 232 19.86 35.83 -37.39
CA VAL A 232 19.17 36.50 -38.47
C VAL A 232 19.99 37.71 -38.93
N ASN A 233 19.86 38.12 -40.18
CA ASN A 233 20.47 39.39 -40.66
C ASN A 233 19.47 40.54 -40.32
N GLU A 234 20.01 41.74 -40.15
CA GLU A 234 19.18 42.95 -40.04
C GLU A 234 18.17 43.05 -41.20
N GLY A 235 17.00 43.60 -40.93
CA GLY A 235 15.92 43.71 -41.90
C GLY A 235 15.26 42.38 -42.32
N ALA A 236 15.77 41.22 -41.86
CA ALA A 236 15.23 39.92 -42.22
C ALA A 236 14.36 39.30 -41.12
N THR A 237 13.67 38.22 -41.47
CA THR A 237 12.84 37.44 -40.58
C THR A 237 13.42 36.04 -40.40
N LEU A 238 13.62 35.65 -39.15
CA LEU A 238 13.85 34.27 -38.75
C LEU A 238 12.50 33.61 -38.43
N THR A 239 12.25 32.44 -39.01
CA THR A 239 11.02 31.64 -38.70
C THR A 239 11.47 30.24 -38.32
N VAL A 240 11.06 29.82 -37.16
CA VAL A 240 11.29 28.47 -36.62
C VAL A 240 9.91 27.81 -36.40
N ALA A 241 9.72 26.70 -37.12
CA ALA A 241 8.45 25.96 -37.07
C ALA A 241 8.46 24.99 -35.88
N ASP A 242 7.28 24.58 -35.47
CA ASP A 242 7.03 23.53 -34.50
C ASP A 242 7.75 22.23 -34.88
N GLY A 243 8.41 21.59 -33.93
CA GLY A 243 9.07 20.30 -34.09
C GLY A 243 10.45 20.32 -34.77
N SER A 244 11.11 21.48 -34.98
CA SER A 244 12.42 21.55 -35.57
C SER A 244 13.19 22.82 -35.18
N GLY A 245 14.06 22.72 -34.18
CA GLY A 245 14.87 23.81 -33.65
C GLY A 245 14.04 24.86 -32.90
N ASP A 246 12.84 24.54 -32.48
CA ASP A 246 12.03 25.40 -31.65
C ASP A 246 12.51 25.37 -30.18
N VAL A 247 11.92 26.23 -29.36
CA VAL A 247 12.39 26.38 -27.98
C VAL A 247 11.84 25.33 -26.99
N VAL A 248 11.14 24.28 -27.45
CA VAL A 248 10.61 23.21 -26.59
C VAL A 248 11.08 21.83 -27.04
N GLU A 249 10.82 21.44 -28.28
CA GLU A 249 11.00 20.05 -28.73
C GLU A 249 12.45 19.71 -29.09
N ASP A 250 13.36 20.70 -29.22
CA ASP A 250 14.74 20.48 -29.66
C ASP A 250 15.64 19.97 -28.50
N ASN A 251 15.48 20.49 -27.30
CA ASN A 251 16.40 20.23 -26.18
C ASN A 251 15.75 20.23 -24.79
N ASP A 252 14.54 20.70 -24.64
CA ASP A 252 13.81 20.64 -23.36
C ASP A 252 13.34 19.20 -23.09
N THR A 253 13.36 18.79 -21.84
CA THR A 253 13.03 17.40 -21.45
C THR A 253 12.18 17.37 -20.19
N ASP A 254 11.42 16.27 -20.06
CA ASP A 254 10.75 15.89 -18.81
C ASP A 254 11.07 14.44 -18.47
N ALA A 255 11.21 14.15 -17.16
CA ALA A 255 11.45 12.79 -16.69
C ALA A 255 10.18 11.93 -16.72
N ASN A 256 8.98 12.55 -16.65
CA ASN A 256 7.72 11.87 -16.78
C ASN A 256 7.39 11.62 -18.26
N SER A 257 7.49 10.37 -18.68
CA SER A 257 7.26 10.00 -20.08
C SER A 257 5.78 10.19 -20.45
N GLY A 258 5.49 11.10 -21.36
CA GLY A 258 4.15 11.40 -21.86
C GLY A 258 3.63 12.77 -21.47
N ASP A 259 4.33 13.53 -20.65
CA ASP A 259 3.99 14.92 -20.38
C ASP A 259 4.25 15.77 -21.65
N THR A 260 3.37 16.73 -21.84
CA THR A 260 3.48 17.64 -22.99
C THR A 260 3.98 18.98 -22.49
N LEU A 261 5.17 19.36 -22.94
CA LEU A 261 5.76 20.65 -22.61
C LEU A 261 5.14 21.78 -23.43
N THR A 262 4.86 22.90 -22.78
CA THR A 262 4.26 24.08 -23.40
C THR A 262 4.86 25.36 -22.83
N ILE A 263 5.00 26.38 -23.69
CA ILE A 263 5.38 27.72 -23.24
C ILE A 263 4.18 28.40 -22.59
N THR A 264 4.38 28.94 -21.39
CA THR A 264 3.34 29.69 -20.65
C THR A 264 3.60 31.18 -20.56
N HIS A 265 4.86 31.61 -20.60
CA HIS A 265 5.26 33.02 -20.52
C HIS A 265 6.46 33.31 -21.40
N VAL A 266 6.54 34.57 -21.89
CA VAL A 266 7.72 35.12 -22.57
C VAL A 266 8.00 36.52 -22.07
N ARG A 267 9.27 36.89 -21.89
CA ARG A 267 9.70 38.22 -21.40
C ARG A 267 10.93 38.69 -22.15
N THR A 268 11.15 40.01 -22.19
CA THR A 268 12.40 40.57 -22.65
C THR A 268 13.51 40.40 -21.63
N GLY A 269 14.77 40.21 -22.11
CA GLY A 269 15.98 40.20 -21.27
C GLY A 269 16.45 38.80 -20.89
N GLY A 270 17.72 38.71 -20.47
CA GLY A 270 18.44 37.47 -20.19
C GLY A 270 18.37 37.01 -18.71
N THR A 271 17.59 37.69 -17.90
CA THR A 271 17.36 37.25 -16.51
C THR A 271 16.01 36.56 -16.42
N GLU A 272 16.02 35.26 -16.18
CA GLU A 272 14.84 34.43 -16.09
C GLU A 272 13.80 35.00 -15.11
N GLY A 273 12.53 34.98 -15.54
CA GLY A 273 11.41 35.52 -14.77
C GLY A 273 11.34 37.05 -14.68
N SER A 274 12.32 37.78 -15.23
CA SER A 274 12.39 39.24 -15.19
C SER A 274 12.19 39.86 -16.59
N GLY A 275 11.97 41.16 -16.62
CA GLY A 275 11.77 41.91 -17.88
C GLY A 275 10.30 42.15 -18.22
N THR A 276 10.05 42.78 -19.38
CA THR A 276 8.70 43.10 -19.84
C THR A 276 7.99 41.80 -20.28
N LEU A 277 6.83 41.53 -19.68
CA LEU A 277 5.99 40.38 -20.01
C LEU A 277 5.33 40.62 -21.39
N GLY A 278 5.49 39.63 -22.27
CA GLY A 278 4.79 39.55 -23.56
C GLY A 278 3.53 38.69 -23.51
N THR A 279 2.79 38.68 -24.58
CA THR A 279 1.66 37.78 -24.82
C THR A 279 2.05 36.78 -25.90
N LEU A 280 1.93 35.48 -25.62
CA LEU A 280 2.22 34.41 -26.59
C LEU A 280 1.39 34.62 -27.90
N GLY A 281 2.00 34.35 -29.03
CA GLY A 281 1.43 34.58 -30.35
C GLY A 281 1.28 36.05 -30.74
N SER A 282 1.84 36.98 -29.95
CA SER A 282 1.88 38.41 -30.25
C SER A 282 3.31 38.93 -30.22
N GLY A 283 3.58 39.99 -30.99
CA GLY A 283 4.91 40.59 -31.07
C GLY A 283 5.35 41.19 -29.71
N LEU A 284 6.54 40.79 -29.26
CA LEU A 284 7.26 41.33 -28.10
C LEU A 284 8.52 42.03 -28.60
N THR A 285 8.54 43.40 -28.50
CA THR A 285 9.63 44.21 -28.98
C THR A 285 10.87 44.10 -28.07
N GLY A 286 11.98 43.68 -28.64
CA GLY A 286 13.33 43.69 -28.07
C GLY A 286 14.11 44.96 -28.41
N THR A 287 15.40 44.89 -28.38
CA THR A 287 16.30 46.02 -28.72
C THR A 287 16.50 46.15 -30.22
N TYR A 288 16.62 45.03 -30.91
CA TYR A 288 16.96 44.96 -32.34
C TYR A 288 15.85 44.37 -33.19
N GLY A 289 14.83 43.77 -32.59
CA GLY A 289 13.74 43.18 -33.34
C GLY A 289 12.50 42.85 -32.50
N THR A 290 11.55 42.23 -33.15
CA THR A 290 10.28 41.81 -32.54
C THR A 290 10.15 40.30 -32.58
N LEU A 291 10.06 39.67 -31.41
CA LEU A 291 9.80 38.24 -31.22
C LEU A 291 8.30 37.95 -31.15
N THR A 292 7.83 36.95 -31.87
CA THR A 292 6.53 36.31 -31.65
C THR A 292 6.78 34.85 -31.30
N LEU A 293 6.53 34.47 -30.02
CA LEU A 293 6.69 33.11 -29.52
C LEU A 293 5.34 32.49 -29.27
N ASN A 294 5.10 31.28 -29.73
CA ASN A 294 3.87 30.52 -29.56
C ASN A 294 3.97 29.53 -28.39
N ALA A 295 2.81 29.06 -27.92
CA ALA A 295 2.76 28.09 -26.80
C ALA A 295 3.39 26.73 -27.13
N ASN A 296 3.50 26.35 -28.41
CA ASN A 296 4.14 25.11 -28.88
C ASN A 296 5.64 25.24 -29.13
N GLY A 297 6.27 26.35 -28.75
CA GLY A 297 7.71 26.57 -28.94
C GLY A 297 8.10 27.21 -30.28
N SER A 298 7.26 27.16 -31.29
CA SER A 298 7.54 27.80 -32.58
C SER A 298 7.62 29.33 -32.43
N TYR A 299 8.49 29.97 -33.21
CA TYR A 299 8.62 31.42 -33.13
C TYR A 299 9.01 32.07 -34.44
N THR A 300 8.73 33.39 -34.52
CA THR A 300 9.29 34.27 -35.52
C THR A 300 9.99 35.45 -34.84
N TYR A 301 11.12 35.84 -35.38
CA TYR A 301 11.79 37.06 -34.98
C TYR A 301 12.07 37.92 -36.22
N VAL A 302 11.64 39.18 -36.19
CA VAL A 302 11.89 40.17 -37.26
C VAL A 302 12.85 41.19 -36.75
N ALA A 303 14.01 41.35 -37.41
CA ALA A 303 15.02 42.35 -37.07
C ALA A 303 14.57 43.73 -37.66
N ASP A 304 13.55 44.35 -37.03
CA ASP A 304 12.76 45.48 -37.55
C ASP A 304 12.91 46.76 -36.74
N GLN A 305 13.86 46.84 -35.83
CA GLN A 305 14.07 48.06 -35.04
C GLN A 305 15.19 48.93 -35.63
N ASP A 306 15.06 50.25 -35.51
CA ASP A 306 16.06 51.25 -35.98
C ASP A 306 17.49 50.91 -35.49
N ALA A 307 17.63 50.25 -34.36
CA ALA A 307 18.92 49.81 -33.82
C ALA A 307 19.56 48.65 -34.59
N ALA A 308 18.75 47.82 -35.27
CA ALA A 308 19.21 46.80 -36.18
C ALA A 308 19.68 47.40 -37.50
N ASP A 309 18.88 48.30 -38.05
CA ASP A 309 19.19 49.01 -39.34
C ASP A 309 20.46 49.90 -39.24
N ALA A 310 20.92 50.18 -38.04
CA ALA A 310 22.14 50.95 -37.78
C ALA A 310 23.42 50.11 -37.68
N LEU A 311 23.36 48.79 -37.93
CA LEU A 311 24.51 47.89 -37.88
C LEU A 311 25.32 47.97 -39.18
N ASP A 312 26.63 48.07 -39.10
CA ASP A 312 27.51 47.97 -40.26
C ASP A 312 27.77 46.49 -40.63
N ALA A 313 28.12 46.27 -41.90
CA ALA A 313 28.51 44.94 -42.38
C ALA A 313 29.64 44.30 -41.54
N GLY A 314 29.34 43.18 -40.88
CA GLY A 314 30.25 42.46 -40.00
C GLY A 314 30.01 42.74 -38.51
N ASP A 315 29.13 43.66 -38.15
CA ASP A 315 28.68 43.83 -36.78
C ASP A 315 27.75 42.69 -36.37
N THR A 316 27.82 42.31 -35.09
CA THR A 316 26.93 41.32 -34.51
C THR A 316 26.45 41.78 -33.10
N VAL A 317 25.18 41.73 -32.90
CA VAL A 317 24.52 42.06 -31.62
C VAL A 317 23.54 40.97 -31.21
N THR A 318 23.04 41.02 -30.00
CA THR A 318 22.08 40.00 -29.52
C THR A 318 20.86 40.62 -28.87
N ASP A 319 19.70 40.12 -29.22
CA ASP A 319 18.49 40.21 -28.39
C ASP A 319 18.35 38.97 -27.57
N VAL A 320 17.97 39.14 -26.30
CA VAL A 320 17.73 38.04 -25.39
C VAL A 320 16.30 38.14 -24.84
N PHE A 321 15.62 37.03 -24.89
CA PHE A 321 14.29 36.83 -24.29
C PHE A 321 14.39 35.65 -23.31
N ASN A 322 13.52 35.62 -22.30
CA ASN A 322 13.37 34.45 -21.46
C ASN A 322 11.97 33.95 -21.52
N TYR A 323 11.81 32.65 -21.38
CA TYR A 323 10.50 31.99 -21.47
C TYR A 323 10.33 30.98 -20.33
N THR A 324 9.09 30.58 -20.10
CA THR A 324 8.73 29.59 -19.08
C THR A 324 8.09 28.39 -19.77
N VAL A 325 8.67 27.21 -19.56
CA VAL A 325 8.14 25.91 -19.98
C VAL A 325 7.32 25.33 -18.85
N SER A 326 6.24 24.64 -19.15
CA SER A 326 5.39 23.94 -18.21
C SER A 326 4.96 22.58 -18.75
N ASP A 327 4.91 21.58 -17.87
CA ASP A 327 4.30 20.28 -18.07
C ASP A 327 2.79 20.26 -17.68
N GLY A 328 2.26 21.38 -17.18
CA GLY A 328 0.89 21.51 -16.65
C GLY A 328 0.82 21.57 -15.13
N SER A 329 1.84 21.04 -14.42
CA SER A 329 1.91 20.96 -12.94
C SER A 329 3.06 21.75 -12.36
N ALA A 330 4.22 21.73 -13.05
CA ALA A 330 5.43 22.43 -12.67
C ALA A 330 5.96 23.28 -13.82
N THR A 331 7.02 24.05 -13.59
CA THR A 331 7.62 24.93 -14.59
C THR A 331 9.12 25.04 -14.43
N ASP A 332 9.82 25.27 -15.54
CA ASP A 332 11.22 25.71 -15.57
C ASP A 332 11.38 26.87 -16.56
N MET A 333 12.53 27.52 -16.55
CA MET A 333 12.79 28.71 -17.36
C MET A 333 14.09 28.58 -18.14
N ALA A 334 14.08 29.17 -19.35
CA ALA A 334 15.29 29.28 -20.18
C ALA A 334 15.30 30.57 -20.96
N THR A 335 16.41 30.81 -21.69
CA THR A 335 16.59 32.00 -22.52
C THR A 335 16.65 31.63 -23.98
N LEU A 336 16.08 32.48 -24.83
CA LEU A 336 16.27 32.49 -26.27
C LEU A 336 17.15 33.68 -26.64
N THR A 337 18.36 33.43 -27.21
CA THR A 337 19.30 34.44 -27.65
C THR A 337 19.29 34.53 -29.16
N ILE A 338 18.88 35.65 -29.73
CA ILE A 338 18.87 35.92 -31.16
C ILE A 338 20.07 36.80 -31.52
N THR A 339 20.96 36.28 -32.36
CA THR A 339 22.06 37.04 -32.95
C THR A 339 21.57 37.77 -34.17
N VAL A 340 21.69 39.10 -34.20
CA VAL A 340 21.40 39.94 -35.38
C VAL A 340 22.73 40.36 -36.01
N ASN A 341 22.85 40.08 -37.30
CA ASN A 341 24.07 40.38 -38.08
C ASN A 341 23.82 41.56 -38.96
N GLY A 342 24.72 42.55 -38.94
CA GLY A 342 24.74 43.65 -39.87
C GLY A 342 25.12 43.21 -41.29
N ILE A 343 24.51 43.77 -42.31
CA ILE A 343 24.79 43.54 -43.73
C ILE A 343 25.16 44.87 -44.39
N ASN A 344 25.66 44.83 -45.60
CA ASN A 344 26.00 46.06 -46.33
C ASN A 344 24.74 46.64 -46.97
N ASP A 345 24.38 47.85 -46.62
CA ASP A 345 23.29 48.65 -47.18
C ASP A 345 23.66 49.33 -48.51
#